data_d28b6f159164134aa8027b54c5ebc582
#
_entry.id   d28b6f159164134aa8027b54c5ebc582
#
_cell.length_a   1.000
_cell.length_b   1.000
_cell.length_c   1.000
_cell.angle_alpha   90.00
_cell.angle_beta   90.00
_cell.angle_gamma   90.00
#
_symmetry.space_group_name_H-M   'P 1'
#
loop_
_entity.id
_entity.type
_entity.pdbx_description
1 polymer ?
#
loop_
_entity_poly.entity_id
_entity_poly.type
_entity_poly.pdbx_seq_one_letter_code
_entity_poly.pdbx_strand_id
1 'polypeptide(L)' 'MSQYQGPVRWFDNAKGYGFLGRDGGPDVFVHYSAIQSDGYKTLKEGDRVEYDVIQGDKGPQADHVRRLRVDGSPTMTH' A
#
# COMPACT_ATOMS: atom_id res chain seq x y z
N MET A 1 -1.60 -12.74 6.15
CA MET A 1 -2.30 -12.75 4.87
C MET A 1 -3.06 -11.45 4.69
N SER A 2 -2.93 -10.86 3.53
CA SER A 2 -3.54 -9.56 3.31
C SER A 2 -5.03 -9.69 3.12
N GLN A 3 -5.79 -8.80 3.71
CA GLN A 3 -7.24 -8.86 3.67
C GLN A 3 -7.88 -7.78 2.82
N TYR A 4 -7.12 -6.77 2.46
CA TYR A 4 -7.67 -5.63 1.76
C TYR A 4 -6.82 -5.31 0.54
N GLN A 5 -7.45 -4.72 -0.45
CA GLN A 5 -6.76 -4.26 -1.64
C GLN A 5 -7.32 -2.91 -2.02
N GLY A 6 -6.50 -2.13 -2.67
CA GLY A 6 -6.96 -0.84 -3.16
C GLY A 6 -5.82 -0.08 -3.82
N PRO A 7 -6.14 1.09 -4.35
CA PRO A 7 -5.12 1.91 -4.99
C PRO A 7 -4.42 2.80 -3.97
N VAL A 8 -3.20 3.18 -4.28
CA VAL A 8 -2.51 4.19 -3.50
C VAL A 8 -3.14 5.53 -3.86
N ARG A 9 -3.69 6.22 -2.87
CA ARG A 9 -4.29 7.53 -3.10
C ARG A 9 -3.19 8.56 -3.33
N TRP A 10 -2.23 8.60 -2.43
CA TRP A 10 -1.04 9.40 -2.59
C TRP A 10 -0.02 8.92 -1.57
N PHE A 11 1.22 9.22 -1.85
CA PHE A 11 2.29 8.85 -0.94
C PHE A 11 3.42 9.87 -1.06
N ASP A 12 3.86 10.39 0.08
CA ASP A 12 4.94 11.36 0.13
C ASP A 12 6.23 10.63 0.47
N ASN A 13 7.05 10.39 -0.54
CA ASN A 13 8.27 9.62 -0.36
C ASN A 13 9.29 10.32 0.54
N ALA A 14 9.23 11.63 0.59
CA ALA A 14 10.16 12.36 1.44
C ALA A 14 9.79 12.23 2.91
N LYS A 15 8.51 12.22 3.20
CA LYS A 15 8.04 12.11 4.58
C LYS A 15 7.77 10.67 5.00
N GLY A 16 7.58 9.79 4.03
CA GLY A 16 7.43 8.38 4.30
C GLY A 16 6.05 7.94 4.72
N TYR A 17 5.01 8.64 4.29
CA TYR A 17 3.64 8.20 4.59
C TYR A 17 2.67 8.64 3.52
N GLY A 18 1.50 8.06 3.58
CA GLY A 18 0.44 8.39 2.64
C GLY A 18 -0.85 7.71 3.01
N PHE A 19 -1.73 7.56 2.03
CA PHE A 19 -3.01 6.92 2.24
C PHE A 19 -3.31 5.94 1.13
N LEU A 20 -3.91 4.83 1.51
CA LEU A 20 -4.34 3.79 0.60
C LEU A 20 -5.86 3.77 0.52
N GLY A 21 -6.37 3.59 -0.69
CA GLY A 21 -7.80 3.40 -0.84
C GLY A 21 -8.18 2.01 -0.38
N ARG A 22 -9.43 1.83 -0.05
CA ARG A 22 -9.93 0.55 0.40
C ARG A 22 -11.29 0.31 -0.23
N ASP A 23 -11.44 -0.85 -0.86
CA ASP A 23 -12.71 -1.18 -1.48
C ASP A 23 -13.78 -1.23 -0.39
N GLY A 24 -14.80 -0.41 -0.56
CA GLY A 24 -15.92 -0.44 0.35
C GLY A 24 -15.68 0.25 1.68
N GLY A 25 -14.65 1.05 1.81
CA GLY A 25 -14.39 1.72 3.07
C GLY A 25 -13.57 2.97 2.91
N PRO A 26 -13.28 3.64 4.03
CA PRO A 26 -12.49 4.86 3.99
C PRO A 26 -11.03 4.57 3.71
N ASP A 27 -10.30 5.61 3.31
CA ASP A 27 -8.88 5.49 3.10
C ASP A 27 -8.16 5.12 4.39
N VAL A 28 -7.02 4.47 4.24
CA VAL A 28 -6.26 3.95 5.36
C VAL A 28 -4.87 4.57 5.34
N PHE A 29 -4.41 5.04 6.49
CA PHE A 29 -3.07 5.61 6.63
C PHE A 29 -2.02 4.52 6.42
N VAL A 30 -0.91 4.88 5.77
CA VAL A 30 0.21 3.96 5.58
C VAL A 30 1.51 4.68 5.85
N HIS A 31 2.43 4.00 6.53
CA HIS A 31 3.78 4.50 6.78
C HIS A 31 4.76 3.59 6.05
N TYR A 32 5.90 4.13 5.62
CA TYR A 32 6.84 3.36 4.82
C TYR A 32 7.32 2.09 5.55
N SER A 33 7.34 2.13 6.86
CA SER A 33 7.79 0.98 7.63
C SER A 33 6.87 -0.23 7.44
N ALA A 34 5.65 -0.02 6.98
CA ALA A 34 4.71 -1.11 6.74
C ALA A 34 4.84 -1.68 5.33
N ILE A 35 5.62 -1.09 4.47
CA ILE A 35 5.75 -1.55 3.10
C ILE A 35 6.75 -2.68 3.02
N GLN A 36 6.34 -3.79 2.45
CA GLN A 36 7.22 -4.95 2.27
C GLN A 36 7.73 -4.95 0.85
N SER A 37 9.01 -4.71 0.71
CA SER A 37 9.62 -4.57 -0.59
C SER A 37 11.09 -4.90 -0.47
N ASP A 38 11.66 -5.43 -1.54
CA ASP A 38 13.07 -5.77 -1.53
C ASP A 38 13.97 -4.58 -1.77
N GLY A 39 13.43 -3.49 -2.23
CA GLY A 39 14.21 -2.31 -2.52
C GLY A 39 13.67 -1.12 -1.80
N TYR A 40 13.41 -0.07 -2.52
CA TYR A 40 12.86 1.13 -1.93
C TYR A 40 11.48 0.87 -1.38
N LYS A 41 11.23 1.39 -0.20
CA LYS A 41 9.91 1.31 0.40
C LYS A 41 9.12 2.53 -0.02
N THR A 42 8.65 2.49 -1.23
CA THR A 42 7.96 3.62 -1.82
C THR A 42 6.72 3.15 -2.58
N LEU A 43 5.76 4.03 -2.72
CA LEU A 43 4.54 3.76 -3.46
C LEU A 43 4.28 4.91 -4.41
N LYS A 44 3.56 4.62 -5.48
CA LYS A 44 3.15 5.63 -6.44
C LYS A 44 1.65 5.74 -6.45
N GLU A 45 1.18 6.94 -6.64
CA GLU A 45 -0.24 7.18 -6.78
C GLU A 45 -0.82 6.29 -7.87
N GLY A 46 -1.88 5.59 -7.54
CA GLY A 46 -2.52 4.71 -8.50
C GLY A 46 -2.06 3.26 -8.47
N ASP A 47 -0.96 2.97 -7.79
CA ASP A 47 -0.52 1.58 -7.68
C ASP A 47 -1.56 0.78 -6.91
N ARG A 48 -1.72 -0.50 -7.31
CA ARG A 48 -2.57 -1.41 -6.55
C ARG A 48 -1.72 -2.11 -5.49
N VAL A 49 -2.25 -2.16 -4.29
CA VAL A 49 -1.56 -2.81 -3.19
C VAL A 49 -2.53 -3.71 -2.42
N GLU A 50 -1.97 -4.66 -1.72
CA GLU A 50 -2.73 -5.44 -0.74
C GLU A 50 -2.13 -5.21 0.62
N TYR A 51 -2.94 -5.28 1.65
CA TYR A 51 -2.48 -4.94 2.99
C TYR A 51 -3.46 -5.43 4.05
N ASP A 52 -2.98 -5.45 5.29
CA ASP A 52 -3.83 -5.69 6.45
C ASP A 52 -4.14 -4.34 7.09
N VAL A 53 -5.17 -4.32 7.90
CA VAL A 53 -5.52 -3.10 8.64
C VAL A 53 -5.39 -3.40 10.13
N ILE A 54 -4.66 -2.52 10.80
CA ILE A 54 -4.51 -2.61 12.26
C ILE A 54 -4.96 -1.30 12.86
N GLN A 55 -5.21 -1.29 14.15
CA GLN A 55 -5.55 -0.06 14.87
C GLN A 55 -4.26 0.61 15.31
N GLY A 56 -4.02 1.78 14.76
CA GLY A 56 -2.88 2.58 15.15
C GLY A 56 -3.30 3.74 16.02
N ASP A 57 -2.34 4.56 16.37
CA ASP A 57 -2.61 5.72 17.21
C ASP A 57 -3.57 6.70 16.57
N LYS A 58 -3.56 6.76 15.27
CA LYS A 58 -4.39 7.72 14.53
C LYS A 58 -5.61 7.09 13.91
N GLY A 59 -5.90 5.84 14.27
CA GLY A 59 -7.03 5.13 13.70
C GLY A 59 -6.56 3.97 12.85
N PRO A 60 -7.38 3.53 11.90
CA PRO A 60 -7.00 2.41 11.04
C PRO A 60 -5.72 2.69 10.28
N GLN A 61 -4.84 1.71 10.26
CA GLN A 61 -3.52 1.88 9.67
C GLN A 61 -3.18 0.62 8.87
N ALA A 62 -2.59 0.79 7.70
CA ALA A 62 -2.19 -0.32 6.87
C ALA A 62 -0.92 -0.97 7.41
N ASP A 63 -0.85 -2.28 7.27
CA ASP A 63 0.32 -3.04 7.66
C ASP A 63 0.56 -4.13 6.63
N HIS A 64 1.77 -4.62 6.55
CA HIS A 64 2.14 -5.66 5.59
C HIS A 64 1.70 -5.28 4.18
N VAL A 65 2.06 -4.08 3.76
CA VAL A 65 1.65 -3.55 2.47
C VAL A 65 2.55 -4.11 1.37
N ARG A 66 1.93 -4.65 0.33
CA ARG A 66 2.67 -5.20 -0.81
C ARG A 66 2.06 -4.68 -2.10
N ARG A 67 2.91 -4.25 -3.02
CA ARG A 67 2.42 -3.86 -4.33
C ARG A 67 2.05 -5.08 -5.13
N LEU A 68 0.92 -4.99 -5.80
CA LEU A 68 0.47 -6.05 -6.67
C LEU A 68 0.97 -5.78 -8.08
N ARG A 69 1.31 -6.86 -8.76
CA ARG A 69 1.63 -6.71 -10.15
C ARG A 69 0.37 -6.58 -10.91
N VAL A 70 0.28 -5.53 -11.67
CA VAL A 70 -0.88 -5.30 -12.42
C VAL A 70 -0.58 -5.51 -13.85
N ASP A 71 -1.54 -5.90 -14.52
CA ASP A 71 -1.42 -5.98 -15.90
C ASP A 71 -0.19 -6.59 -16.31
N GLY A 72 0.07 -7.48 -15.81
CA GLY A 72 0.99 -8.20 -16.30
C GLY A 72 2.16 -7.59 -16.63
N SER A 73 2.38 -6.80 -16.01
CA SER A 73 3.57 -6.37 -16.24
C SER A 73 4.38 -7.54 -16.46
N PRO A 74 4.79 -7.72 -17.32
CA PRO A 74 5.45 -8.84 -17.62
C PRO A 74 6.55 -9.15 -16.92
N THR A 75 6.53 -9.12 -16.56
CA THR A 75 7.42 -9.43 -15.92
C THR A 75 7.86 -10.49 -16.17
N MET A 76 7.46 -10.52 -16.43
CA MET A 76 7.70 -11.21 -16.67
C MET A 76 7.96 -11.89 -17.13
N THR A 77 7.92 -12.11 -17.12
CA THR A 77 8.09 -12.66 -17.59
C THR A 77 8.37 -13.06 -18.06
N HIS A 78 8.50 -13.19 -18.01
CA HIS A 78 8.85 -13.53 -18.51
C HIS A 78 9.28 -13.61 -18.64
#